data_25e4aab8605ee9a15322200e4c26f1bb
#
_entry.id   25e4aab8605ee9a15322200e4c26f1bb
#
_cell.length_a   1.000
_cell.length_b   1.000
_cell.length_c   1.000
_cell.angle_alpha   90.00
_cell.angle_beta   90.00
_cell.angle_gamma   90.00
#
_symmetry.space_group_name_H-M   'P 1'
#
loop_
_entity.id
_entity.type
_entity.pdbx_description
1 polymer ?
#
loop_
_entity_poly.entity_id
_entity_poly.type
_entity_poly.pdbx_seq_one_letter_code
_entity_poly.pdbx_strand_id
1 'polypeptide(L)'
;MTGTHQEISYIVREPHQKNTKLAEELFSMKQAQCSRRFHRQIPGYRMSPLQGLPNLAAMFGVGGIWTKDESSRLQLNSFKVLGGSFALYRYLQKLLGLSGSDTSFEYLASQEVKDKVGDLTFASATDGNHGRGIAWAAKRLGFKCVIYVHSETSVRRIDAIKSNGAKVVIVDGNYDDAVRQVAADAEKHGWIIISDTSWDNYTEIPTWIMQGYLTLLAETQEQFSGVGIVKPTHLFIQAGVGALAASVIGFYHALFGQDAPKCIVVEPDKASCIYESALAGDGKPHSVGGSLDTIMAGLACGDPSPLAWEILNEDADAFIKVPDYMAAKGMRMYATPLNGDPLIISGESGAVTLGAFASIMQYPGLKELKEALGLDKESQVLFINTEGNTDPIHFRQIIWEGANPVPKEYWHNL
;
A
#
# COMPACT_ATOMS: atom_id res chain seq x y z
N MET A 1 15.55 -18.21 -8.12
CA MET A 1 15.56 -19.20 -7.00
C MET A 1 14.19 -19.23 -6.35
N THR A 2 13.63 -20.40 -6.11
CA THR A 2 12.36 -20.57 -5.40
C THR A 2 12.56 -21.47 -4.19
N GLY A 3 11.85 -21.22 -3.11
CA GLY A 3 11.92 -22.06 -1.91
C GLY A 3 10.74 -21.83 -0.97
N THR A 4 10.57 -22.74 -0.01
CA THR A 4 9.61 -22.62 1.09
C THR A 4 10.27 -23.07 2.38
N HIS A 5 10.16 -22.26 3.43
CA HIS A 5 10.61 -22.60 4.77
C HIS A 5 9.73 -21.95 5.82
N GLN A 6 9.29 -22.72 6.82
CA GLN A 6 8.43 -22.23 7.90
C GLN A 6 7.20 -21.48 7.38
N GLU A 7 6.50 -22.06 6.40
CA GLU A 7 5.33 -21.46 5.74
C GLU A 7 5.62 -20.16 4.95
N ILE A 8 6.89 -19.72 4.89
CA ILE A 8 7.33 -18.63 4.02
C ILE A 8 7.72 -19.23 2.68
N SER A 9 7.01 -18.85 1.62
CA SER A 9 7.39 -19.19 0.24
C SER A 9 7.97 -17.98 -0.46
N TYR A 10 9.01 -18.18 -1.25
CA TYR A 10 9.69 -17.08 -1.91
C TYR A 10 10.15 -17.42 -3.34
N ILE A 11 10.22 -16.38 -4.15
CA ILE A 11 10.83 -16.36 -5.48
C ILE A 11 11.83 -15.22 -5.47
N VAL A 12 13.10 -15.51 -5.75
CA VAL A 12 14.13 -14.49 -6.03
C VAL A 12 14.48 -14.60 -7.50
N ARG A 13 14.36 -13.50 -8.21
CA ARG A 13 14.70 -13.43 -9.64
C ARG A 13 16.21 -13.33 -9.84
N GLU A 14 16.67 -13.86 -10.95
CA GLU A 14 18.02 -13.60 -11.41
C GLU A 14 18.17 -12.12 -11.80
N PRO A 15 19.33 -11.51 -11.54
CA PRO A 15 19.58 -10.15 -11.99
C PRO A 15 19.36 -10.03 -13.50
N HIS A 16 18.59 -9.05 -13.92
CA HIS A 16 18.30 -8.74 -15.31
C HIS A 16 18.32 -7.23 -15.55
N GLN A 17 18.48 -6.83 -16.79
CA GLN A 17 18.35 -5.42 -17.17
C GLN A 17 16.86 -5.04 -17.14
N LYS A 18 16.49 -4.14 -16.28
CA LYS A 18 15.10 -3.68 -16.09
C LYS A 18 14.73 -2.64 -17.13
N ASN A 19 13.51 -2.71 -17.64
CA ASN A 19 12.95 -1.70 -18.54
C ASN A 19 12.18 -0.65 -17.75
N THR A 20 12.85 0.39 -17.32
CA THR A 20 12.29 1.45 -16.47
C THR A 20 11.39 2.45 -17.19
N LYS A 21 11.17 2.30 -18.51
CA LYS A 21 10.45 3.29 -19.32
C LYS A 21 9.04 3.59 -18.81
N LEU A 22 8.26 2.55 -18.50
CA LEU A 22 6.90 2.72 -17.97
C LEU A 22 6.93 3.37 -16.57
N ALA A 23 7.87 2.96 -15.73
CA ALA A 23 8.08 3.55 -14.41
C ALA A 23 8.44 5.05 -14.51
N GLU A 24 9.35 5.43 -15.40
CA GLU A 24 9.73 6.82 -15.65
C GLU A 24 8.56 7.67 -16.14
N GLU A 25 7.72 7.12 -17.02
CA GLU A 25 6.51 7.80 -17.52
C GLU A 25 5.50 8.05 -16.41
N LEU A 26 5.22 7.05 -15.59
CA LEU A 26 4.14 7.10 -14.59
C LEU A 26 4.56 7.69 -13.25
N PHE A 27 5.80 7.46 -12.80
CA PHE A 27 6.22 7.66 -11.41
C PHE A 27 7.43 8.55 -11.20
N SER A 28 7.75 9.40 -12.17
CA SER A 28 8.88 10.33 -12.08
C SER A 28 8.79 11.25 -10.85
N MET A 29 9.94 11.80 -10.42
CA MET A 29 10.01 12.82 -9.35
C MET A 29 9.10 14.02 -9.67
N LYS A 30 8.94 14.39 -10.95
CA LYS A 30 8.02 15.45 -11.37
C LYS A 30 6.57 15.12 -10.99
N GLN A 31 6.13 13.87 -11.21
CA GLN A 31 4.79 13.41 -10.82
C GLN A 31 4.64 13.36 -9.30
N ALA A 32 5.67 12.91 -8.59
CA ALA A 32 5.68 12.90 -7.13
C ALA A 32 5.56 14.31 -6.53
N GLN A 33 6.26 15.28 -7.12
CA GLN A 33 6.13 16.69 -6.71
C GLN A 33 4.75 17.28 -7.08
N CYS A 34 4.14 16.86 -8.18
CA CYS A 34 2.79 17.26 -8.56
C CYS A 34 1.76 16.79 -7.54
N SER A 35 1.75 15.50 -7.20
CA SER A 35 0.82 14.95 -6.21
C SER A 35 1.05 15.56 -4.82
N ARG A 36 2.31 15.72 -4.40
CA ARG A 36 2.64 16.36 -3.12
C ARG A 36 2.21 17.82 -3.06
N ARG A 37 2.36 18.59 -4.14
CA ARG A 37 1.90 19.98 -4.22
C ARG A 37 0.40 20.07 -4.02
N PHE A 38 -0.37 19.17 -4.62
CA PHE A 38 -1.80 19.08 -4.38
C PHE A 38 -2.10 18.75 -2.91
N HIS A 39 -1.50 17.68 -2.35
CA HIS A 39 -1.79 17.27 -0.97
C HIS A 39 -1.41 18.33 0.06
N ARG A 40 -0.35 19.11 -0.16
CA ARG A 40 0.05 20.22 0.72
C ARG A 40 -1.00 21.32 0.82
N GLN A 41 -1.92 21.44 -0.11
CA GLN A 41 -3.02 22.41 -0.06
C GLN A 41 -4.20 21.92 0.79
N ILE A 42 -4.25 20.62 1.09
CA ILE A 42 -5.37 20.04 1.86
C ILE A 42 -5.23 20.47 3.33
N PRO A 43 -6.28 21.08 3.93
CA PRO A 43 -6.24 21.44 5.33
C PRO A 43 -5.95 20.25 6.25
N GLY A 44 -4.94 20.38 7.11
CA GLY A 44 -4.49 19.32 8.00
C GLY A 44 -3.41 18.41 7.41
N TYR A 45 -2.92 18.67 6.18
CA TYR A 45 -1.76 17.97 5.65
C TYR A 45 -0.55 18.18 6.56
N ARG A 46 0.14 17.09 6.83
CA ARG A 46 1.48 17.06 7.47
C ARG A 46 2.30 15.97 6.79
N MET A 47 3.58 16.21 6.63
CA MET A 47 4.51 15.18 6.22
C MET A 47 4.53 14.08 7.27
N SER A 48 4.30 12.83 6.87
CA SER A 48 4.40 11.69 7.78
C SER A 48 5.86 11.40 8.14
N PRO A 49 6.13 10.89 9.34
CA PRO A 49 7.52 10.69 9.76
C PRO A 49 8.20 9.53 9.02
N LEU A 50 9.51 9.66 8.81
CA LEU A 50 10.41 8.57 8.52
C LEU A 50 11.12 8.20 9.82
N GLN A 51 10.77 7.06 10.40
CA GLN A 51 11.28 6.59 11.69
C GLN A 51 12.49 5.68 11.49
N GLY A 52 13.64 6.06 12.08
CA GLY A 52 14.79 5.16 12.16
C GLY A 52 14.67 4.23 13.37
N LEU A 53 15.05 2.95 13.20
CA LEU A 53 15.06 1.91 14.24
C LEU A 53 16.50 1.40 14.44
N PRO A 54 17.40 2.24 15.03
CA PRO A 54 18.83 1.94 15.08
C PRO A 54 19.16 0.71 15.95
N ASN A 55 18.45 0.48 17.03
CA ASN A 55 18.73 -0.68 17.91
C ASN A 55 18.23 -1.98 17.24
N LEU A 56 17.12 -1.93 16.54
CA LEU A 56 16.64 -3.05 15.74
C LEU A 56 17.59 -3.36 14.59
N ALA A 57 18.14 -2.33 13.93
CA ALA A 57 19.15 -2.50 12.89
C ALA A 57 20.42 -3.15 13.41
N ALA A 58 20.92 -2.70 14.56
CA ALA A 58 22.08 -3.30 15.24
C ALA A 58 21.83 -4.77 15.62
N MET A 59 20.65 -5.09 16.15
CA MET A 59 20.26 -6.46 16.52
C MET A 59 20.25 -7.39 15.31
N PHE A 60 19.80 -6.93 14.15
CA PHE A 60 19.79 -7.73 12.91
C PHE A 60 21.11 -7.66 12.11
N GLY A 61 22.05 -6.79 12.51
CA GLY A 61 23.34 -6.65 11.84
C GLY A 61 23.23 -6.04 10.46
N VAL A 62 22.31 -5.08 10.28
CA VAL A 62 22.16 -4.26 9.06
C VAL A 62 22.54 -2.81 9.32
N GLY A 63 22.86 -2.05 8.28
CA GLY A 63 23.32 -0.67 8.37
C GLY A 63 22.25 0.32 8.82
N GLY A 64 20.98 0.05 8.52
CA GLY A 64 19.85 0.86 8.97
C GLY A 64 18.50 0.22 8.69
N ILE A 65 17.54 0.51 9.55
CA ILE A 65 16.12 0.16 9.37
C ILE A 65 15.31 1.44 9.48
N TRP A 66 14.48 1.66 8.46
CA TRP A 66 13.69 2.86 8.29
C TRP A 66 12.24 2.51 8.01
N THR A 67 11.31 3.16 8.70
CA THR A 67 9.88 2.99 8.49
C THR A 67 9.24 4.32 8.12
N LYS A 68 8.67 4.44 6.92
CA LYS A 68 7.79 5.55 6.55
C LYS A 68 6.43 5.29 7.18
N ASP A 69 6.04 6.12 8.15
CA ASP A 69 4.90 5.87 9.02
C ASP A 69 3.65 6.65 8.57
N GLU A 70 2.77 5.98 7.82
CA GLU A 70 1.50 6.53 7.33
C GLU A 70 0.33 6.36 8.32
N SER A 71 0.57 5.88 9.52
CA SER A 71 -0.46 5.59 10.54
C SER A 71 -1.30 6.79 10.96
N SER A 72 -0.83 8.01 10.69
CA SER A 72 -1.53 9.25 11.05
C SER A 72 -1.90 10.12 9.86
N ARG A 73 -1.73 9.63 8.62
CA ARG A 73 -1.97 10.42 7.40
C ARG A 73 -3.36 11.05 7.38
N LEU A 74 -3.41 12.39 7.34
CA LEU A 74 -4.63 13.20 7.31
C LEU A 74 -5.69 12.80 8.36
N GLN A 75 -5.25 12.21 9.49
CA GLN A 75 -6.09 11.71 10.59
C GLN A 75 -7.03 10.54 10.16
N LEU A 76 -6.71 9.88 9.06
CA LEU A 76 -7.44 8.71 8.58
C LEU A 76 -6.72 7.38 8.85
N ASN A 77 -5.59 7.43 9.54
CA ASN A 77 -4.81 6.26 9.94
C ASN A 77 -4.43 5.33 8.77
N SER A 78 -4.32 5.85 7.53
CA SER A 78 -3.93 5.06 6.36
C SER A 78 -3.47 5.95 5.21
N PHE A 79 -2.50 5.48 4.42
CA PHE A 79 -2.01 6.13 3.21
C PHE A 79 -3.05 6.24 2.08
N LYS A 80 -4.08 5.40 2.07
CA LYS A 80 -5.05 5.26 0.97
C LYS A 80 -5.72 6.58 0.56
N VAL A 81 -5.85 7.51 1.49
CA VAL A 81 -6.41 8.84 1.22
C VAL A 81 -5.59 9.62 0.19
N LEU A 82 -4.28 9.39 0.09
CA LEU A 82 -3.44 10.07 -0.89
C LEU A 82 -3.85 9.69 -2.32
N GLY A 83 -4.04 8.41 -2.60
CA GLY A 83 -4.49 7.96 -3.92
C GLY A 83 -5.90 8.44 -4.24
N GLY A 84 -6.86 8.20 -3.34
CA GLY A 84 -8.25 8.58 -3.55
C GLY A 84 -8.44 10.08 -3.78
N SER A 85 -7.84 10.92 -2.93
CA SER A 85 -7.98 12.38 -3.08
C SER A 85 -7.31 12.91 -4.36
N PHE A 86 -6.16 12.36 -4.76
CA PHE A 86 -5.50 12.78 -5.99
C PHE A 86 -6.26 12.32 -7.23
N ALA A 87 -6.87 11.14 -7.23
CA ALA A 87 -7.71 10.68 -8.33
C ALA A 87 -8.94 11.58 -8.53
N LEU A 88 -9.63 11.97 -7.45
CA LEU A 88 -10.74 12.93 -7.53
C LEU A 88 -10.28 14.28 -8.08
N TYR A 89 -9.12 14.78 -7.60
CA TYR A 89 -8.52 16.00 -8.10
C TYR A 89 -8.27 15.94 -9.61
N ARG A 90 -7.63 14.88 -10.09
CA ARG A 90 -7.33 14.69 -11.52
C ARG A 90 -8.58 14.53 -12.36
N TYR A 91 -9.58 13.82 -11.86
CA TYR A 91 -10.86 13.66 -12.52
C TYR A 91 -11.57 15.01 -12.73
N LEU A 92 -11.64 15.83 -11.68
CA LEU A 92 -12.25 17.15 -11.76
C LEU A 92 -11.48 18.09 -12.69
N GLN A 93 -10.13 18.05 -12.67
CA GLN A 93 -9.32 18.79 -13.63
C GLN A 93 -9.66 18.42 -15.07
N LYS A 94 -9.72 17.11 -15.36
CA LYS A 94 -10.06 16.61 -16.69
C LYS A 94 -11.45 17.07 -17.11
N LEU A 95 -12.43 16.93 -16.24
CA LEU A 95 -13.83 17.32 -16.52
C LEU A 95 -13.99 18.82 -16.80
N LEU A 96 -13.19 19.66 -16.11
CA LEU A 96 -13.19 21.11 -16.29
C LEU A 96 -12.28 21.60 -17.42
N GLY A 97 -11.58 20.71 -18.13
CA GLY A 97 -10.62 21.08 -19.17
C GLY A 97 -9.40 21.83 -18.62
N LEU A 98 -9.08 21.67 -17.33
CA LEU A 98 -7.94 22.32 -16.69
C LEU A 98 -6.67 21.51 -16.91
N SER A 99 -5.61 22.19 -17.28
CA SER A 99 -4.28 21.58 -17.42
C SER A 99 -3.29 22.25 -16.47
N GLY A 100 -2.40 21.46 -15.87
CA GLY A 100 -1.30 21.97 -15.05
C GLY A 100 -1.51 21.80 -13.55
N SER A 101 -0.47 22.16 -12.80
CA SER A 101 -0.36 21.99 -11.34
C SER A 101 -1.04 23.10 -10.53
N ASP A 102 -1.66 24.08 -11.17
CA ASP A 102 -2.06 25.36 -10.55
C ASP A 102 -3.53 25.37 -10.09
N THR A 103 -4.26 24.28 -10.32
CA THR A 103 -5.62 24.12 -9.81
C THR A 103 -5.57 23.90 -8.30
N SER A 104 -6.11 24.85 -7.53
CA SER A 104 -6.10 24.74 -6.07
C SER A 104 -7.19 23.77 -5.55
N PHE A 105 -6.93 23.16 -4.39
CA PHE A 105 -7.94 22.36 -3.68
C PHE A 105 -9.17 23.21 -3.34
N GLU A 106 -8.96 24.45 -2.91
CA GLU A 106 -10.02 25.39 -2.56
C GLU A 106 -10.92 25.72 -3.75
N TYR A 107 -10.33 25.94 -4.94
CA TYR A 107 -11.08 26.15 -6.17
C TYR A 107 -11.96 24.94 -6.49
N LEU A 108 -11.40 23.72 -6.45
CA LEU A 108 -12.17 22.51 -6.74
C LEU A 108 -13.31 22.25 -5.73
N ALA A 109 -13.19 22.73 -4.50
CA ALA A 109 -14.23 22.66 -3.48
C ALA A 109 -15.26 23.80 -3.56
N SER A 110 -15.07 24.77 -4.46
CA SER A 110 -15.93 25.96 -4.58
C SER A 110 -17.31 25.65 -5.14
N GLN A 111 -18.26 26.55 -4.88
CA GLN A 111 -19.60 26.49 -5.47
C GLN A 111 -19.54 26.65 -7.00
N GLU A 112 -18.64 27.48 -7.53
CA GLU A 112 -18.44 27.67 -8.96
C GLU A 112 -18.15 26.35 -9.69
N VAL A 113 -17.29 25.50 -9.10
CA VAL A 113 -16.99 24.19 -9.70
C VAL A 113 -18.21 23.28 -9.63
N LYS A 114 -18.95 23.24 -8.51
CA LYS A 114 -20.18 22.44 -8.40
C LYS A 114 -21.24 22.85 -9.44
N ASP A 115 -21.40 24.14 -9.66
CA ASP A 115 -22.34 24.65 -10.66
C ASP A 115 -21.94 24.26 -12.09
N LYS A 116 -20.63 24.17 -12.37
CA LYS A 116 -20.09 23.76 -13.68
C LYS A 116 -20.20 22.25 -13.94
N VAL A 117 -19.91 21.41 -12.92
CA VAL A 117 -19.83 19.96 -13.10
C VAL A 117 -21.13 19.23 -12.76
N GLY A 118 -22.08 19.90 -12.07
CA GLY A 118 -23.36 19.33 -11.65
C GLY A 118 -23.23 18.31 -10.52
N ASP A 119 -24.28 17.50 -10.41
CA ASP A 119 -24.42 16.49 -9.35
C ASP A 119 -23.56 15.24 -9.67
N LEU A 120 -22.30 15.26 -9.24
CA LEU A 120 -21.42 14.10 -9.35
C LEU A 120 -21.57 13.18 -8.14
N THR A 121 -21.53 11.88 -8.40
CA THR A 121 -21.43 10.83 -7.37
C THR A 121 -20.22 9.96 -7.66
N PHE A 122 -19.30 9.92 -6.70
CA PHE A 122 -18.16 9.00 -6.75
C PHE A 122 -18.52 7.67 -6.07
N ALA A 123 -18.10 6.56 -6.67
CA ALA A 123 -18.39 5.23 -6.15
C ALA A 123 -17.12 4.38 -6.08
N SER A 124 -17.04 3.47 -5.10
CA SER A 124 -15.94 2.52 -4.98
C SER A 124 -16.37 1.26 -4.25
N ALA A 125 -15.67 0.15 -4.50
CA ALA A 125 -15.66 -1.02 -3.63
C ALA A 125 -14.40 -0.98 -2.74
N THR A 126 -14.48 -1.53 -1.52
CA THR A 126 -13.37 -1.46 -0.55
C THR A 126 -13.46 -2.50 0.56
N ASP A 127 -12.31 -2.82 1.13
CA ASP A 127 -12.14 -3.48 2.42
C ASP A 127 -12.21 -2.53 3.64
N GLY A 128 -12.21 -1.20 3.38
CA GLY A 128 -12.32 -0.16 4.42
C GLY A 128 -11.51 1.10 4.14
N ASN A 129 -10.18 1.03 4.08
CA ASN A 129 -9.30 2.20 4.04
C ASN A 129 -9.40 3.00 2.72
N HIS A 130 -9.52 2.32 1.58
CA HIS A 130 -9.66 2.98 0.28
C HIS A 130 -10.98 3.76 0.21
N GLY A 131 -12.11 3.10 0.50
CA GLY A 131 -13.41 3.75 0.50
C GLY A 131 -13.52 4.87 1.52
N ARG A 132 -12.91 4.74 2.70
CA ARG A 132 -12.82 5.80 3.69
C ARG A 132 -12.07 7.02 3.15
N GLY A 133 -10.96 6.80 2.43
CA GLY A 133 -10.19 7.87 1.79
C GLY A 133 -10.97 8.60 0.72
N ILE A 134 -11.71 7.87 -0.14
CA ILE A 134 -12.56 8.43 -1.18
C ILE A 134 -13.74 9.20 -0.57
N ALA A 135 -14.45 8.61 0.40
CA ALA A 135 -15.56 9.27 1.10
C ALA A 135 -15.11 10.60 1.74
N TRP A 136 -13.95 10.59 2.39
CA TRP A 136 -13.37 11.78 3.00
C TRP A 136 -13.03 12.86 1.95
N ALA A 137 -12.42 12.47 0.83
CA ALA A 137 -12.08 13.40 -0.24
C ALA A 137 -13.35 13.98 -0.92
N ALA A 138 -14.31 13.14 -1.25
CA ALA A 138 -15.58 13.55 -1.84
C ALA A 138 -16.34 14.54 -0.93
N LYS A 139 -16.44 14.25 0.39
CA LYS A 139 -17.05 15.14 1.36
C LYS A 139 -16.37 16.52 1.40
N ARG A 140 -15.04 16.56 1.39
CA ARG A 140 -14.28 17.81 1.43
C ARG A 140 -14.40 18.64 0.15
N LEU A 141 -14.56 17.98 -0.98
CA LEU A 141 -14.84 18.61 -2.27
C LEU A 141 -16.33 18.94 -2.46
N GLY A 142 -17.21 18.43 -1.59
CA GLY A 142 -18.64 18.70 -1.59
C GLY A 142 -19.45 17.87 -2.57
N PHE A 143 -18.96 16.65 -2.92
CA PHE A 143 -19.62 15.70 -3.81
C PHE A 143 -20.20 14.50 -3.07
N LYS A 144 -21.17 13.82 -3.71
CA LYS A 144 -21.79 12.59 -3.20
C LYS A 144 -20.82 11.42 -3.32
N CYS A 145 -20.94 10.45 -2.39
CA CYS A 145 -20.11 9.25 -2.40
C CYS A 145 -20.94 8.03 -2.01
N VAL A 146 -20.74 6.92 -2.73
CA VAL A 146 -21.34 5.60 -2.45
C VAL A 146 -20.23 4.57 -2.37
N ILE A 147 -20.15 3.86 -1.25
CA ILE A 147 -19.08 2.87 -1.01
C ILE A 147 -19.71 1.51 -0.82
N TYR A 148 -19.23 0.54 -1.59
CA TYR A 148 -19.60 -0.87 -1.53
C TYR A 148 -18.59 -1.62 -0.67
N VAL A 149 -19.10 -2.44 0.24
CA VAL A 149 -18.30 -3.29 1.12
C VAL A 149 -18.86 -4.70 1.10
N HIS A 150 -18.03 -5.71 1.29
CA HIS A 150 -18.50 -7.09 1.45
C HIS A 150 -19.08 -7.33 2.85
N SER A 151 -19.88 -8.39 3.00
CA SER A 151 -20.67 -8.70 4.22
C SER A 151 -19.79 -8.91 5.47
N GLU A 152 -18.53 -9.33 5.32
CA GLU A 152 -17.62 -9.57 6.43
C GLU A 152 -16.83 -8.31 6.86
N THR A 153 -17.06 -7.18 6.20
CA THR A 153 -16.43 -5.92 6.60
C THR A 153 -16.87 -5.51 8.01
N SER A 154 -15.92 -5.26 8.90
CA SER A 154 -16.23 -4.94 10.30
C SER A 154 -17.12 -3.70 10.42
N VAL A 155 -18.04 -3.71 11.40
CA VAL A 155 -18.96 -2.58 11.67
C VAL A 155 -18.19 -1.28 11.86
N ARG A 156 -17.02 -1.33 12.50
CA ARG A 156 -16.19 -0.14 12.73
C ARG A 156 -15.65 0.46 11.43
N ARG A 157 -15.25 -0.37 10.46
CA ARG A 157 -14.82 0.10 9.14
C ARG A 157 -15.98 0.72 8.38
N ILE A 158 -17.16 0.11 8.44
CA ILE A 158 -18.40 0.64 7.87
C ILE A 158 -18.73 2.01 8.49
N ASP A 159 -18.70 2.14 9.83
CA ASP A 159 -18.99 3.38 10.53
C ASP A 159 -17.96 4.47 10.23
N ALA A 160 -16.67 4.10 10.09
CA ALA A 160 -15.63 5.01 9.68
C ALA A 160 -15.85 5.59 8.26
N ILE A 161 -16.40 4.80 7.35
CA ILE A 161 -16.80 5.26 6.01
C ILE A 161 -18.02 6.18 6.10
N LYS A 162 -19.08 5.75 6.80
CA LYS A 162 -20.31 6.53 6.99
C LYS A 162 -20.06 7.89 7.65
N SER A 163 -19.15 7.96 8.63
CA SER A 163 -18.78 9.22 9.30
C SER A 163 -18.22 10.28 8.36
N ASN A 164 -17.67 9.83 7.22
CA ASN A 164 -17.21 10.69 6.13
C ASN A 164 -18.32 11.05 5.12
N GLY A 165 -19.60 10.75 5.44
CA GLY A 165 -20.74 11.18 4.65
C GLY A 165 -21.08 10.31 3.45
N ALA A 166 -20.43 9.17 3.26
CA ALA A 166 -20.77 8.25 2.18
C ALA A 166 -22.00 7.40 2.51
N LYS A 167 -22.80 7.10 1.50
CA LYS A 167 -23.75 5.99 1.54
C LYS A 167 -22.98 4.68 1.45
N VAL A 168 -23.21 3.73 2.36
CA VAL A 168 -22.57 2.40 2.32
C VAL A 168 -23.59 1.36 1.86
N VAL A 169 -23.19 0.54 0.91
CA VAL A 169 -23.93 -0.62 0.40
C VAL A 169 -23.16 -1.87 0.81
N ILE A 170 -23.80 -2.79 1.53
CA ILE A 170 -23.22 -4.07 1.91
C ILE A 170 -23.63 -5.09 0.85
N VAL A 171 -22.64 -5.76 0.25
CA VAL A 171 -22.81 -6.79 -0.78
C VAL A 171 -22.63 -8.16 -0.14
N ASP A 172 -23.54 -9.08 -0.43
CA ASP A 172 -23.42 -10.48 -0.02
C ASP A 172 -22.40 -11.17 -0.94
N GLY A 173 -21.23 -11.49 -0.40
CA GLY A 173 -20.10 -12.04 -1.12
C GLY A 173 -18.76 -11.50 -0.65
N ASN A 174 -17.73 -11.64 -1.47
CA ASN A 174 -16.37 -11.18 -1.20
C ASN A 174 -16.10 -9.78 -1.81
N TYR A 175 -14.84 -9.34 -1.72
CA TYR A 175 -14.41 -8.06 -2.28
C TYR A 175 -14.67 -7.95 -3.80
N ASP A 176 -14.41 -9.01 -4.56
CA ASP A 176 -14.58 -9.02 -6.02
C ASP A 176 -16.06 -8.93 -6.42
N ASP A 177 -16.96 -9.49 -5.59
CA ASP A 177 -18.42 -9.32 -5.76
C ASP A 177 -18.82 -7.87 -5.57
N ALA A 178 -18.26 -7.19 -4.57
CA ALA A 178 -18.50 -5.76 -4.35
C ALA A 178 -17.97 -4.89 -5.52
N VAL A 179 -16.82 -5.26 -6.10
CA VAL A 179 -16.28 -4.60 -7.30
C VAL A 179 -17.21 -4.77 -8.49
N ARG A 180 -17.71 -5.98 -8.73
CA ARG A 180 -18.67 -6.24 -9.82
C ARG A 180 -19.98 -5.47 -9.63
N GLN A 181 -20.49 -5.45 -8.40
CA GLN A 181 -21.76 -4.76 -8.10
C GLN A 181 -21.64 -3.25 -8.27
N VAL A 182 -20.54 -2.63 -7.79
CA VAL A 182 -20.35 -1.17 -7.97
C VAL A 182 -20.21 -0.81 -9.44
N ALA A 183 -19.58 -1.67 -10.26
CA ALA A 183 -19.44 -1.43 -11.69
C ALA A 183 -20.82 -1.39 -12.39
N ALA A 184 -21.69 -2.38 -12.12
CA ALA A 184 -23.04 -2.44 -12.68
C ALA A 184 -23.92 -1.25 -12.25
N ASP A 185 -23.89 -0.89 -10.96
CA ASP A 185 -24.68 0.22 -10.43
C ASP A 185 -24.15 1.58 -10.94
N ALA A 186 -22.83 1.72 -11.09
CA ALA A 186 -22.22 2.93 -11.63
C ALA A 186 -22.63 3.17 -13.09
N GLU A 187 -22.63 2.13 -13.93
CA GLU A 187 -23.13 2.22 -15.29
C GLU A 187 -24.59 2.64 -15.35
N LYS A 188 -25.44 2.03 -14.52
CA LYS A 188 -26.89 2.35 -14.43
C LYS A 188 -27.18 3.75 -13.98
N HIS A 189 -26.38 4.30 -13.07
CA HIS A 189 -26.66 5.59 -12.41
C HIS A 189 -25.76 6.73 -12.89
N GLY A 190 -24.81 6.46 -13.78
CA GLY A 190 -23.82 7.45 -14.25
C GLY A 190 -22.84 7.87 -13.14
N TRP A 191 -22.48 6.97 -12.21
CA TRP A 191 -21.51 7.26 -11.15
C TRP A 191 -20.09 7.10 -11.65
N ILE A 192 -19.18 7.81 -11.03
CA ILE A 192 -17.76 7.75 -11.34
C ILE A 192 -17.08 6.75 -10.40
N ILE A 193 -16.59 5.65 -10.96
CA ILE A 193 -15.85 4.65 -10.18
C ILE A 193 -14.45 5.19 -9.89
N ILE A 194 -14.03 5.06 -8.62
CA ILE A 194 -12.67 5.34 -8.15
C ILE A 194 -12.12 4.05 -7.53
N SER A 195 -11.51 3.20 -8.36
CA SER A 195 -10.95 1.91 -7.96
C SER A 195 -9.43 1.93 -8.04
N ASP A 196 -8.76 1.28 -7.08
CA ASP A 196 -7.31 1.12 -7.03
C ASP A 196 -6.81 -0.15 -7.76
N THR A 197 -7.71 -0.86 -8.43
CA THR A 197 -7.37 -1.91 -9.38
C THR A 197 -7.76 -1.48 -10.80
N SER A 198 -7.03 -1.97 -11.80
CA SER A 198 -7.27 -1.69 -13.22
C SER A 198 -7.90 -2.89 -13.93
N TRP A 199 -8.55 -2.63 -15.05
CA TRP A 199 -9.04 -3.63 -16.01
C TRP A 199 -9.04 -3.02 -17.42
N ASP A 200 -9.45 -3.79 -18.41
CA ASP A 200 -9.51 -3.33 -19.81
C ASP A 200 -10.30 -2.02 -19.94
N ASN A 201 -9.66 -1.00 -20.53
CA ASN A 201 -10.21 0.35 -20.69
C ASN A 201 -10.41 1.16 -19.40
N TYR A 202 -9.98 0.65 -18.23
CA TYR A 202 -10.02 1.37 -16.96
C TYR A 202 -8.62 1.42 -16.32
N THR A 203 -7.76 2.26 -16.88
CA THR A 203 -6.36 2.40 -16.41
C THR A 203 -6.05 3.80 -15.93
N GLU A 204 -6.76 4.81 -16.38
CA GLU A 204 -6.46 6.23 -16.11
C GLU A 204 -6.64 6.57 -14.62
N ILE A 205 -7.77 6.21 -14.01
CA ILE A 205 -8.05 6.48 -12.59
C ILE A 205 -7.13 5.67 -11.69
N PRO A 206 -6.91 4.35 -11.89
CA PRO A 206 -5.89 3.61 -11.16
C PRO A 206 -4.48 4.23 -11.25
N THR A 207 -4.09 4.73 -12.43
CA THR A 207 -2.83 5.47 -12.60
C THR A 207 -2.79 6.71 -11.69
N TRP A 208 -3.85 7.51 -11.65
CA TRP A 208 -3.90 8.68 -10.76
C TRP A 208 -3.85 8.32 -9.29
N ILE A 209 -4.48 7.20 -8.89
CA ILE A 209 -4.39 6.68 -7.51
C ILE A 209 -2.95 6.34 -7.18
N MET A 210 -2.27 5.58 -8.03
CA MET A 210 -0.85 5.24 -7.87
C MET A 210 0.03 6.50 -7.82
N GLN A 211 -0.22 7.49 -8.68
CA GLN A 211 0.49 8.77 -8.66
C GLN A 211 0.22 9.57 -7.37
N GLY A 212 -0.97 9.46 -6.78
CA GLY A 212 -1.28 10.05 -5.48
C GLY A 212 -0.40 9.51 -4.36
N TYR A 213 -0.07 8.22 -4.39
CA TYR A 213 0.84 7.58 -3.41
C TYR A 213 2.27 8.11 -3.49
N LEU A 214 2.70 8.69 -4.63
CA LEU A 214 4.04 9.25 -4.77
C LEU A 214 4.33 10.39 -3.78
N THR A 215 3.31 10.98 -3.18
CA THR A 215 3.50 12.00 -2.13
C THR A 215 4.32 11.46 -0.97
N LEU A 216 4.01 10.25 -0.47
CA LEU A 216 4.78 9.64 0.62
C LEU A 216 6.24 9.37 0.21
N LEU A 217 6.51 9.09 -1.07
CA LEU A 217 7.84 8.79 -1.59
C LEU A 217 8.67 10.08 -1.77
N ALA A 218 8.06 11.15 -2.26
CA ALA A 218 8.72 12.46 -2.30
C ALA A 218 9.10 12.94 -0.90
N GLU A 219 8.24 12.69 0.10
CA GLU A 219 8.54 12.96 1.51
C GLU A 219 9.67 12.08 2.04
N THR A 220 9.64 10.77 1.75
CA THR A 220 10.67 9.82 2.18
C THR A 220 12.04 10.20 1.62
N GLN A 221 12.11 10.55 0.34
CA GLN A 221 13.36 10.94 -0.29
C GLN A 221 13.92 12.24 0.29
N GLU A 222 13.06 13.22 0.59
CA GLU A 222 13.47 14.45 1.29
C GLU A 222 14.03 14.14 2.69
N GLN A 223 13.35 13.25 3.43
CA GLN A 223 13.76 12.85 4.79
C GLN A 223 15.07 12.06 4.78
N PHE A 224 15.27 11.15 3.83
CA PHE A 224 16.55 10.45 3.64
C PHE A 224 17.69 11.42 3.35
N SER A 225 17.47 12.38 2.47
CA SER A 225 18.47 13.42 2.18
C SER A 225 18.83 14.23 3.44
N GLY A 226 17.85 14.48 4.31
CA GLY A 226 18.05 15.17 5.59
C GLY A 226 18.92 14.43 6.59
N VAL A 227 19.05 13.11 6.45
CA VAL A 227 19.93 12.26 7.29
C VAL A 227 21.15 11.72 6.54
N GLY A 228 21.44 12.26 5.36
CA GLY A 228 22.63 11.92 4.57
C GLY A 228 22.53 10.58 3.83
N ILE A 229 21.34 10.02 3.67
CA ILE A 229 21.10 8.78 2.91
C ILE A 229 20.57 9.16 1.52
N VAL A 230 21.23 8.67 0.47
CA VAL A 230 20.82 8.92 -0.91
C VAL A 230 19.57 8.12 -1.27
N LYS A 231 19.57 6.83 -0.91
CA LYS A 231 18.46 5.89 -1.15
C LYS A 231 18.55 4.69 -0.19
N PRO A 232 17.47 3.95 0.05
CA PRO A 232 17.58 2.62 0.66
C PRO A 232 18.32 1.68 -0.28
N THR A 233 18.91 0.62 0.27
CA THR A 233 19.48 -0.48 -0.52
C THR A 233 18.44 -1.58 -0.76
N HIS A 234 17.52 -1.74 0.18
CA HIS A 234 16.46 -2.74 0.14
C HIS A 234 15.13 -2.09 0.49
N LEU A 235 14.10 -2.46 -0.24
CA LEU A 235 12.73 -2.04 -0.05
C LEU A 235 11.84 -3.28 0.14
N PHE A 236 11.21 -3.42 1.29
CA PHE A 236 10.16 -4.41 1.51
C PHE A 236 8.81 -3.73 1.45
N ILE A 237 7.96 -4.17 0.53
CA ILE A 237 6.65 -3.56 0.30
C ILE A 237 5.56 -4.62 0.23
N GLN A 238 4.47 -4.39 0.94
CA GLN A 238 3.31 -5.26 0.92
C GLN A 238 2.42 -5.01 -0.30
N ALA A 239 1.77 -6.06 -0.79
CA ALA A 239 0.84 -5.99 -1.90
C ALA A 239 -0.50 -6.69 -1.60
N GLY A 240 -1.60 -6.04 -1.97
CA GLY A 240 -2.88 -6.63 -2.29
C GLY A 240 -3.00 -6.68 -3.82
N VAL A 241 -3.84 -5.86 -4.44
CA VAL A 241 -3.91 -5.76 -5.93
C VAL A 241 -2.60 -5.27 -6.59
N GLY A 242 -1.61 -4.83 -5.81
CA GLY A 242 -0.29 -4.43 -6.28
C GLY A 242 -0.09 -2.92 -6.50
N ALA A 243 -1.14 -2.09 -6.47
CA ALA A 243 -1.05 -0.66 -6.83
C ALA A 243 -0.04 0.14 -6.00
N LEU A 244 0.01 -0.05 -4.66
CA LEU A 244 1.01 0.62 -3.83
C LEU A 244 2.41 0.10 -4.15
N ALA A 245 2.59 -1.22 -4.20
CA ALA A 245 3.89 -1.84 -4.46
C ALA A 245 4.46 -1.36 -5.81
N ALA A 246 3.64 -1.33 -6.85
CA ALA A 246 4.02 -0.81 -8.17
C ALA A 246 4.40 0.67 -8.12
N SER A 247 3.66 1.50 -7.37
CA SER A 247 3.98 2.93 -7.21
C SER A 247 5.35 3.14 -6.55
N VAL A 248 5.62 2.35 -5.49
CA VAL A 248 6.85 2.49 -4.70
C VAL A 248 8.05 1.98 -5.48
N ILE A 249 7.95 0.78 -6.05
CA ILE A 249 9.00 0.16 -6.85
C ILE A 249 9.28 1.00 -8.10
N GLY A 250 8.24 1.34 -8.84
CA GLY A 250 8.37 2.14 -10.05
C GLY A 250 8.95 3.55 -9.79
N PHE A 251 8.62 4.18 -8.66
CA PHE A 251 9.24 5.46 -8.29
C PHE A 251 10.76 5.34 -8.09
N TYR A 252 11.21 4.32 -7.37
CA TYR A 252 12.65 4.13 -7.16
C TYR A 252 13.37 3.76 -8.46
N HIS A 253 12.74 2.97 -9.34
CA HIS A 253 13.29 2.68 -10.66
C HIS A 253 13.29 3.90 -11.59
N ALA A 254 12.25 4.73 -11.56
CA ALA A 254 12.23 6.00 -12.30
C ALA A 254 13.31 6.98 -11.83
N LEU A 255 13.69 6.91 -10.54
CA LEU A 255 14.65 7.85 -9.95
C LEU A 255 16.11 7.39 -10.08
N PHE A 256 16.37 6.08 -9.98
CA PHE A 256 17.71 5.51 -9.90
C PHE A 256 18.05 4.52 -11.01
N GLY A 257 17.12 4.19 -11.90
CA GLY A 257 17.35 3.26 -13.01
C GLY A 257 17.82 1.88 -12.53
N GLN A 258 18.91 1.40 -13.10
CA GLN A 258 19.52 0.11 -12.73
C GLN A 258 20.13 0.11 -11.31
N ASP A 259 20.39 1.30 -10.74
CA ASP A 259 20.87 1.45 -9.35
C ASP A 259 19.74 1.53 -8.33
N ALA A 260 18.50 1.23 -8.69
CA ALA A 260 17.37 1.20 -7.78
C ALA A 260 17.60 0.23 -6.60
N PRO A 261 16.93 0.42 -5.45
CA PRO A 261 16.99 -0.54 -4.36
C PRO A 261 16.55 -1.94 -4.81
N LYS A 262 17.04 -2.98 -4.14
CA LYS A 262 16.46 -4.32 -4.29
C LYS A 262 15.03 -4.31 -3.72
N CYS A 263 14.05 -4.67 -4.54
CA CYS A 263 12.63 -4.55 -4.26
C CYS A 263 12.00 -5.91 -3.97
N ILE A 264 11.47 -6.08 -2.77
CA ILE A 264 10.88 -7.30 -2.25
C ILE A 264 9.39 -7.09 -1.99
N VAL A 265 8.53 -7.80 -2.72
CA VAL A 265 7.08 -7.78 -2.53
C VAL A 265 6.68 -8.84 -1.50
N VAL A 266 5.81 -8.47 -0.55
CA VAL A 266 5.34 -9.37 0.52
C VAL A 266 3.82 -9.43 0.49
N GLU A 267 3.25 -10.65 0.49
CA GLU A 267 1.82 -10.91 0.47
C GLU A 267 1.39 -11.91 1.56
N PRO A 268 0.09 -11.92 1.95
CA PRO A 268 -0.48 -13.01 2.70
C PRO A 268 -0.45 -14.31 1.88
N ASP A 269 -0.18 -15.44 2.51
CA ASP A 269 -0.18 -16.77 1.87
C ASP A 269 -1.55 -17.15 1.27
N LYS A 270 -2.64 -16.65 1.89
CA LYS A 270 -4.03 -16.92 1.48
C LYS A 270 -4.56 -15.96 0.40
N ALA A 271 -3.84 -14.87 0.12
CA ALA A 271 -4.21 -13.86 -0.87
C ALA A 271 -2.96 -13.37 -1.62
N SER A 272 -2.28 -14.28 -2.32
CA SER A 272 -0.94 -14.10 -2.90
C SER A 272 -0.96 -13.98 -4.43
N CYS A 273 -1.85 -13.17 -4.99
CA CYS A 273 -2.05 -13.08 -6.44
C CYS A 273 -0.82 -12.58 -7.21
N ILE A 274 -0.02 -11.69 -6.62
CA ILE A 274 1.22 -11.20 -7.23
C ILE A 274 2.30 -12.30 -7.21
N TYR A 275 2.41 -13.05 -6.09
CA TYR A 275 3.33 -14.18 -5.97
C TYR A 275 3.00 -15.28 -6.99
N GLU A 276 1.71 -15.65 -7.11
CA GLU A 276 1.28 -16.69 -8.05
C GLU A 276 1.49 -16.24 -9.51
N SER A 277 1.30 -14.96 -9.80
CA SER A 277 1.65 -14.38 -11.11
C SER A 277 3.16 -14.50 -11.40
N ALA A 278 4.00 -14.24 -10.40
CA ALA A 278 5.44 -14.41 -10.53
C ALA A 278 5.85 -15.88 -10.68
N LEU A 279 5.18 -16.78 -9.96
CA LEU A 279 5.43 -18.23 -10.01
C LEU A 279 5.08 -18.84 -11.38
N ALA A 280 3.99 -18.36 -11.99
CA ALA A 280 3.58 -18.81 -13.33
C ALA A 280 4.64 -18.49 -14.40
N GLY A 281 5.37 -17.38 -14.27
CA GLY A 281 6.52 -17.03 -15.12
C GLY A 281 6.18 -16.75 -16.58
N ASP A 282 4.90 -16.56 -16.92
CA ASP A 282 4.42 -16.30 -18.28
C ASP A 282 4.22 -14.81 -18.59
N GLY A 283 4.56 -13.94 -17.62
CA GLY A 283 4.43 -12.49 -17.70
C GLY A 283 3.01 -11.95 -17.52
N LYS A 284 2.00 -12.82 -17.30
CA LYS A 284 0.61 -12.43 -17.14
C LYS A 284 0.20 -12.36 -15.67
N PRO A 285 -0.78 -11.52 -15.32
CA PRO A 285 -1.38 -11.54 -14.00
C PRO A 285 -2.26 -12.78 -13.82
N HIS A 286 -2.15 -13.43 -12.66
CA HIS A 286 -2.92 -14.62 -12.30
C HIS A 286 -3.73 -14.38 -11.03
N SER A 287 -5.02 -14.68 -11.09
CA SER A 287 -5.92 -14.60 -9.95
C SER A 287 -5.77 -15.81 -9.02
N VAL A 288 -5.99 -15.59 -7.74
CA VAL A 288 -6.11 -16.64 -6.74
C VAL A 288 -7.54 -16.69 -6.21
N GLY A 289 -8.07 -17.87 -6.06
CA GLY A 289 -9.41 -18.10 -5.52
C GLY A 289 -9.38 -18.53 -4.06
N GLY A 290 -10.58 -18.78 -3.50
CA GLY A 290 -10.74 -19.24 -2.12
C GLY A 290 -11.36 -18.19 -1.22
N SER A 291 -11.24 -18.37 0.10
CA SER A 291 -11.82 -17.44 1.08
C SER A 291 -11.08 -16.11 1.16
N LEU A 292 -9.82 -16.06 0.73
CA LEU A 292 -8.91 -14.92 0.92
C LEU A 292 -8.80 -14.47 2.40
N ASP A 293 -9.13 -15.40 3.33
CA ASP A 293 -9.25 -15.13 4.76
C ASP A 293 -7.88 -14.92 5.41
N THR A 294 -7.51 -13.66 5.58
CA THR A 294 -6.29 -13.21 6.25
C THR A 294 -6.60 -12.05 7.19
N ILE A 295 -5.85 -11.95 8.29
CA ILE A 295 -5.95 -10.78 9.17
C ILE A 295 -5.50 -9.48 8.49
N MET A 296 -4.72 -9.58 7.43
CA MET A 296 -4.22 -8.45 6.62
C MET A 296 -5.30 -7.95 5.65
N ALA A 297 -6.42 -7.47 6.17
CA ALA A 297 -7.61 -7.15 5.36
C ALA A 297 -7.34 -6.19 4.19
N GLY A 298 -6.40 -5.25 4.33
CA GLY A 298 -5.99 -4.36 3.24
C GLY A 298 -5.20 -5.04 2.11
N LEU A 299 -4.87 -6.34 2.27
CA LEU A 299 -4.15 -7.16 1.31
C LEU A 299 -4.97 -8.39 0.85
N ALA A 300 -6.18 -8.57 1.35
CA ALA A 300 -7.06 -9.70 1.04
C ALA A 300 -7.68 -9.58 -0.36
N CYS A 301 -6.84 -9.63 -1.40
CA CYS A 301 -7.21 -9.46 -2.79
C CYS A 301 -6.84 -10.70 -3.61
N GLY A 302 -7.80 -11.21 -4.39
CA GLY A 302 -7.60 -12.37 -5.26
C GLY A 302 -7.11 -12.01 -6.65
N ASP A 303 -7.48 -10.81 -7.14
CA ASP A 303 -7.18 -10.37 -8.50
C ASP A 303 -6.08 -9.29 -8.50
N PRO A 304 -4.94 -9.51 -9.18
CA PRO A 304 -3.92 -8.48 -9.32
C PRO A 304 -4.39 -7.40 -10.30
N SER A 305 -4.03 -6.15 -10.04
CA SER A 305 -4.22 -5.07 -11.01
C SER A 305 -3.27 -5.28 -12.22
N PRO A 306 -3.77 -5.45 -13.45
CA PRO A 306 -2.92 -5.66 -14.62
C PRO A 306 -1.85 -4.58 -14.80
N LEU A 307 -2.24 -3.30 -14.60
CA LEU A 307 -1.29 -2.17 -14.69
C LEU A 307 -0.20 -2.24 -13.60
N ALA A 308 -0.56 -2.65 -12.37
CA ALA A 308 0.41 -2.82 -11.32
C ALA A 308 1.34 -4.01 -11.59
N TRP A 309 0.78 -5.11 -12.12
CA TRP A 309 1.55 -6.28 -12.47
C TRP A 309 2.61 -6.00 -13.54
N GLU A 310 2.28 -5.22 -14.55
CA GLU A 310 3.24 -4.82 -15.59
C GLU A 310 4.51 -4.21 -15.00
N ILE A 311 4.38 -3.33 -14.00
CA ILE A 311 5.51 -2.75 -13.27
C ILE A 311 6.21 -3.79 -12.39
N LEU A 312 5.44 -4.54 -11.59
CA LEU A 312 5.99 -5.50 -10.63
C LEU A 312 6.69 -6.65 -11.33
N ASN A 313 6.15 -7.10 -12.46
CA ASN A 313 6.76 -8.14 -13.28
C ASN A 313 8.10 -7.71 -13.89
N GLU A 314 8.31 -6.44 -14.16
CA GLU A 314 9.56 -5.92 -14.70
C GLU A 314 10.55 -5.58 -13.57
N ASP A 315 10.09 -4.91 -12.53
CA ASP A 315 10.95 -4.16 -11.61
C ASP A 315 11.16 -4.83 -10.24
N ALA A 316 10.33 -5.78 -9.81
CA ALA A 316 10.52 -6.46 -8.54
C ALA A 316 11.61 -7.54 -8.60
N ASP A 317 12.47 -7.62 -7.57
CA ASP A 317 13.56 -8.57 -7.46
C ASP A 317 13.16 -9.87 -6.76
N ALA A 318 12.20 -9.79 -5.82
CA ALA A 318 11.71 -10.95 -5.09
C ALA A 318 10.24 -10.82 -4.73
N PHE A 319 9.57 -11.97 -4.61
CA PHE A 319 8.19 -12.11 -4.16
C PHE A 319 8.16 -13.12 -3.02
N ILE A 320 7.47 -12.76 -1.94
CA ILE A 320 7.41 -13.56 -0.72
C ILE A 320 5.95 -13.62 -0.27
N LYS A 321 5.44 -14.82 0.02
CA LYS A 321 4.16 -14.97 0.69
C LYS A 321 4.34 -15.57 2.07
N VAL A 322 3.58 -15.05 3.05
CA VAL A 322 3.77 -15.33 4.47
C VAL A 322 2.46 -15.56 5.19
N PRO A 323 2.45 -16.40 6.24
CA PRO A 323 1.28 -16.61 7.09
C PRO A 323 0.97 -15.39 7.98
N ASP A 324 -0.26 -15.31 8.46
CA ASP A 324 -0.81 -14.21 9.28
C ASP A 324 0.01 -13.88 10.52
N TYR A 325 0.63 -14.88 11.16
CA TYR A 325 1.44 -14.62 12.36
C TYR A 325 2.67 -13.73 12.09
N MET A 326 3.11 -13.59 10.83
CA MET A 326 4.17 -12.66 10.46
C MET A 326 3.73 -11.20 10.57
N ALA A 327 2.51 -10.88 10.17
CA ALA A 327 1.93 -9.56 10.38
C ALA A 327 1.81 -9.27 11.88
N ALA A 328 1.27 -10.22 12.66
CA ALA A 328 1.16 -10.10 14.10
C ALA A 328 2.53 -9.95 14.81
N LYS A 329 3.58 -10.67 14.33
CA LYS A 329 4.97 -10.49 14.79
C LYS A 329 5.45 -9.07 14.54
N GLY A 330 5.29 -8.54 13.33
CA GLY A 330 5.67 -7.18 12.98
C GLY A 330 4.93 -6.13 13.81
N MET A 331 3.62 -6.30 14.04
CA MET A 331 2.82 -5.42 14.90
C MET A 331 3.39 -5.36 16.33
N ARG A 332 3.73 -6.52 16.92
CA ARG A 332 4.32 -6.58 18.25
C ARG A 332 5.70 -5.92 18.29
N MET A 333 6.53 -6.15 17.27
CA MET A 333 7.86 -5.51 17.19
C MET A 333 7.75 -3.98 17.16
N TYR A 334 6.82 -3.43 16.40
CA TYR A 334 6.57 -2.00 16.37
C TYR A 334 5.98 -1.46 17.68
N ALA A 335 5.07 -2.21 18.32
CA ALA A 335 4.38 -1.80 19.55
C ALA A 335 5.22 -1.99 20.83
N THR A 336 6.26 -2.83 20.78
CA THR A 336 7.19 -3.08 21.88
C THR A 336 8.64 -2.90 21.39
N PRO A 337 9.04 -1.66 21.02
CA PRO A 337 10.35 -1.42 20.43
C PRO A 337 11.48 -1.73 21.40
N LEU A 338 12.67 -1.96 20.85
CA LEU A 338 13.89 -2.01 21.65
C LEU A 338 14.14 -0.63 22.29
N ASN A 339 14.77 -0.64 23.47
CA ASN A 339 15.02 0.60 24.20
C ASN A 339 15.84 1.59 23.34
N GLY A 340 15.26 2.76 23.10
CA GLY A 340 15.84 3.81 22.25
C GLY A 340 15.25 3.88 20.83
N ASP A 341 14.55 2.84 20.37
CA ASP A 341 13.79 2.91 19.12
C ASP A 341 12.39 3.52 19.35
N PRO A 342 11.83 4.24 18.39
CA PRO A 342 10.49 4.82 18.51
C PRO A 342 9.40 3.76 18.51
N LEU A 343 8.34 4.01 19.29
CA LEU A 343 7.10 3.25 19.22
C LEU A 343 6.35 3.62 17.94
N ILE A 344 5.95 2.61 17.17
CA ILE A 344 5.15 2.75 15.96
C ILE A 344 3.85 1.96 16.14
N ILE A 345 2.73 2.56 15.83
CA ILE A 345 1.43 1.88 15.80
C ILE A 345 1.13 1.45 14.38
N SER A 346 1.13 0.15 14.15
CA SER A 346 0.84 -0.44 12.83
C SER A 346 -0.35 -1.39 12.90
N GLY A 347 -1.21 -1.33 11.89
CA GLY A 347 -2.15 -2.42 11.60
C GLY A 347 -1.43 -3.60 10.94
N GLU A 348 -2.20 -4.65 10.68
CA GLU A 348 -1.71 -5.94 10.20
C GLU A 348 -0.99 -5.81 8.84
N SER A 349 -1.65 -5.14 7.89
CA SER A 349 -1.10 -4.94 6.54
C SER A 349 0.17 -4.08 6.56
N GLY A 350 0.25 -3.10 7.48
CA GLY A 350 1.41 -2.21 7.60
C GLY A 350 2.65 -2.88 8.20
N ALA A 351 2.45 -3.93 9.00
CA ALA A 351 3.50 -4.56 9.80
C ALA A 351 4.12 -5.82 9.16
N VAL A 352 3.45 -6.42 8.18
CA VAL A 352 3.86 -7.73 7.62
C VAL A 352 5.27 -7.72 7.06
N THR A 353 5.69 -6.63 6.43
CA THR A 353 7.03 -6.48 5.84
C THR A 353 8.13 -6.53 6.89
N LEU A 354 7.94 -5.90 8.05
CA LEU A 354 8.88 -6.01 9.18
C LEU A 354 8.91 -7.43 9.74
N GLY A 355 7.75 -8.08 9.90
CA GLY A 355 7.67 -9.46 10.39
C GLY A 355 8.36 -10.45 9.46
N ALA A 356 8.17 -10.32 8.14
CA ALA A 356 8.83 -11.12 7.12
C ALA A 356 10.35 -10.89 7.14
N PHE A 357 10.81 -9.64 7.12
CA PHE A 357 12.22 -9.27 7.20
C PHE A 357 12.88 -9.85 8.47
N ALA A 358 12.27 -9.66 9.64
CA ALA A 358 12.79 -10.17 10.89
C ALA A 358 12.94 -11.70 10.87
N SER A 359 12.02 -12.39 10.21
CA SER A 359 12.07 -13.86 10.06
C SER A 359 13.19 -14.28 9.12
N ILE A 360 13.40 -13.57 8.00
CA ILE A 360 14.54 -13.80 7.09
C ILE A 360 15.88 -13.61 7.82
N MET A 361 15.98 -12.61 8.68
CA MET A 361 17.22 -12.34 9.43
C MET A 361 17.48 -13.33 10.54
N GLN A 362 16.44 -13.92 11.15
CA GLN A 362 16.55 -14.76 12.33
C GLN A 362 16.55 -16.27 12.04
N TYR A 363 15.81 -16.71 11.00
CA TYR A 363 15.59 -18.14 10.80
C TYR A 363 16.73 -18.79 9.99
N PRO A 364 17.46 -19.78 10.58
CA PRO A 364 18.57 -20.44 9.88
C PRO A 364 18.16 -21.05 8.52
N GLY A 365 16.94 -21.55 8.42
CA GLY A 365 16.42 -22.13 7.18
C GLY A 365 16.12 -21.10 6.07
N LEU A 366 16.17 -19.80 6.40
CA LEU A 366 16.06 -18.71 5.41
C LEU A 366 17.41 -18.07 5.08
N LYS A 367 18.52 -18.70 5.48
CA LYS A 367 19.87 -18.18 5.23
C LYS A 367 20.13 -17.99 3.73
N GLU A 368 19.74 -18.93 2.89
CA GLU A 368 19.89 -18.82 1.43
C GLU A 368 19.10 -17.64 0.86
N LEU A 369 17.88 -17.39 1.36
CA LEU A 369 17.09 -16.24 0.97
C LEU A 369 17.77 -14.93 1.40
N LYS A 370 18.27 -14.86 2.64
CA LYS A 370 19.01 -13.69 3.14
C LYS A 370 20.23 -13.40 2.26
N GLU A 371 21.00 -14.43 1.90
CA GLU A 371 22.18 -14.31 1.03
C GLU A 371 21.80 -13.89 -0.39
N ALA A 372 20.76 -14.46 -0.98
CA ALA A 372 20.25 -14.10 -2.31
C ALA A 372 19.73 -12.65 -2.36
N LEU A 373 19.11 -12.18 -1.28
CA LEU A 373 18.72 -10.78 -1.14
C LEU A 373 19.92 -9.85 -0.91
N GLY A 374 21.07 -10.36 -0.47
CA GLY A 374 22.27 -9.56 -0.19
C GLY A 374 22.13 -8.71 1.07
N LEU A 375 21.37 -9.19 2.06
CA LEU A 375 21.16 -8.48 3.33
C LEU A 375 22.39 -8.60 4.23
N ASP A 376 23.05 -7.48 4.50
CA ASP A 376 24.30 -7.38 5.24
C ASP A 376 24.40 -6.09 6.08
N LYS A 377 25.58 -5.84 6.65
CA LYS A 377 25.86 -4.68 7.52
C LYS A 377 25.81 -3.32 6.80
N GLU A 378 25.84 -3.28 5.49
CA GLU A 378 25.73 -2.03 4.70
C GLU A 378 24.27 -1.76 4.26
N SER A 379 23.38 -2.73 4.50
CA SER A 379 22.01 -2.66 4.05
C SER A 379 21.21 -1.56 4.75
N GLN A 380 20.61 -0.66 3.98
CA GLN A 380 19.63 0.35 4.42
C GLN A 380 18.24 -0.12 4.01
N VAL A 381 17.47 -0.64 4.96
CA VAL A 381 16.20 -1.29 4.69
C VAL A 381 15.04 -0.33 4.94
N LEU A 382 14.17 -0.15 3.94
CA LEU A 382 12.98 0.69 4.02
C LEU A 382 11.72 -0.17 4.10
N PHE A 383 10.87 0.15 5.06
CA PHE A 383 9.49 -0.32 5.20
C PHE A 383 8.51 0.85 5.06
N ILE A 384 7.28 0.54 4.66
CA ILE A 384 6.17 1.50 4.70
C ILE A 384 5.09 0.95 5.62
N ASN A 385 4.94 1.58 6.78
CA ASN A 385 3.78 1.34 7.65
C ASN A 385 2.56 2.01 7.02
N THR A 386 1.75 1.24 6.32
CA THR A 386 0.64 1.74 5.50
C THR A 386 -0.59 2.16 6.29
N GLU A 387 -0.73 1.65 7.52
CA GLU A 387 -1.88 1.94 8.36
C GLU A 387 -1.56 1.87 9.84
N GLY A 388 -2.30 2.63 10.63
CA GLY A 388 -2.26 2.55 12.08
C GLY A 388 -3.32 1.59 12.62
N ASN A 389 -3.76 1.85 13.85
CA ASN A 389 -4.83 1.10 14.51
C ASN A 389 -6.19 1.45 13.87
N THR A 390 -6.52 0.83 12.73
CA THR A 390 -7.77 1.00 12.00
C THR A 390 -8.88 0.08 12.53
N ASP A 391 -8.52 -1.03 13.18
CA ASP A 391 -9.42 -1.91 13.93
C ASP A 391 -8.91 -2.13 15.38
N PRO A 392 -9.34 -1.27 16.34
CA PRO A 392 -8.85 -1.32 17.70
C PRO A 392 -9.14 -2.62 18.48
N ILE A 393 -10.13 -3.40 18.06
CA ILE A 393 -10.44 -4.69 18.69
C ILE A 393 -9.36 -5.70 18.26
N HIS A 394 -9.17 -5.89 16.96
CA HIS A 394 -8.16 -6.78 16.43
C HIS A 394 -6.75 -6.40 16.89
N PHE A 395 -6.43 -5.10 16.87
CA PHE A 395 -5.15 -4.62 17.38
C PHE A 395 -4.88 -5.08 18.82
N ARG A 396 -5.89 -4.94 19.74
CA ARG A 396 -5.73 -5.38 21.14
C ARG A 396 -5.62 -6.90 21.24
N GLN A 397 -6.41 -7.65 20.50
CA GLN A 397 -6.31 -9.11 20.47
C GLN A 397 -4.89 -9.56 20.10
N ILE A 398 -4.27 -8.92 19.13
CA ILE A 398 -2.90 -9.24 18.71
C ILE A 398 -1.88 -8.79 19.77
N ILE A 399 -1.94 -7.53 20.22
CA ILE A 399 -0.89 -6.95 21.08
C ILE A 399 -1.04 -7.37 22.54
N TRP A 400 -2.27 -7.37 23.09
CA TRP A 400 -2.49 -7.63 24.52
C TRP A 400 -2.77 -9.09 24.83
N GLU A 401 -3.52 -9.78 23.94
CA GLU A 401 -4.00 -11.14 24.19
C GLU A 401 -3.20 -12.20 23.42
N GLY A 402 -2.26 -11.76 22.56
CA GLY A 402 -1.34 -12.64 21.86
C GLY A 402 -1.97 -13.44 20.72
N ALA A 403 -3.07 -12.97 20.13
CA ALA A 403 -3.65 -13.61 18.93
C ALA A 403 -2.61 -13.73 17.81
N ASN A 404 -2.73 -14.75 16.99
CA ASN A 404 -1.80 -15.09 15.90
C ASN A 404 -0.34 -15.17 16.42
N PRO A 405 -0.05 -16.05 17.40
CA PRO A 405 1.31 -16.19 17.95
C PRO A 405 2.25 -16.80 16.92
N VAL A 406 3.52 -16.45 16.99
CA VAL A 406 4.57 -17.21 16.30
C VAL A 406 4.54 -18.66 16.83
N PRO A 407 4.47 -19.69 15.96
CA PRO A 407 4.53 -21.09 16.38
C PRO A 407 5.79 -21.36 17.22
N LYS A 408 5.64 -22.18 18.30
CA LYS A 408 6.74 -22.40 19.26
C LYS A 408 7.99 -23.01 18.62
N GLU A 409 7.81 -23.84 17.61
CA GLU A 409 8.87 -24.45 16.82
C GLU A 409 9.75 -23.44 16.07
N TYR A 410 9.24 -22.21 15.90
CA TYR A 410 9.96 -21.09 15.26
C TYR A 410 10.50 -20.06 16.25
N TRP A 411 10.43 -20.36 17.55
CA TRP A 411 11.05 -19.48 18.53
C TRP A 411 12.57 -19.65 18.51
N HIS A 412 13.27 -18.53 18.57
CA HIS A 412 14.72 -18.52 18.70
C HIS A 412 15.11 -18.41 20.15
N ASN A 413 16.03 -19.26 20.58
CA ASN A 413 16.80 -19.02 21.78
C ASN A 413 17.82 -17.92 21.42
N LEU A 414 17.48 -16.68 21.75
CA LEU A 414 18.38 -15.53 21.64
C LEU A 414 19.48 -15.63 22.68
#